data_17759186e6d6968c3cd5777e327b5f88
#
_entry.id   17759186e6d6968c3cd5777e327b5f88
#
_cell.length_a   1.000
_cell.length_b   1.000
_cell.length_c   1.000
_cell.angle_alpha   90.00
_cell.angle_beta   90.00
_cell.angle_gamma   90.00
#
_symmetry.space_group_name_H-M   'P 1'
#
loop_
_entity.id
_entity.type
_entity.pdbx_description
1 polymer ?
#
loop_
_entity_poly.entity_id
_entity_poly.type
_entity_poly.pdbx_seq_one_letter_code
_entity_poly.pdbx_strand_id
1 'polypeptide(L)'
;VSSNLERQLFELSGRNAEAIRSWMSDLREKKCFRVDADTFAAVRAEFAADSVDNETCLSTIKEVFDANGYLIDPHTAVAYKVAEQLRGENPVLIASTAHWAKFGDNVYRALHGMAPGEPLPEEAAALSGCQLNELIADETGQHNVPTNLATLDAAHVRFEEVIDNSTEDIERAAAAFLGKTN
;
A
#
# COMPACT_ATOMS: atom_id res chain seq x y z
N VAL A 1 8.80 3.27 5.37
CA VAL A 1 8.58 4.59 6.03
C VAL A 1 7.49 5.33 5.27
N SER A 2 6.52 5.87 5.99
CA SER A 2 5.46 6.67 5.37
C SER A 2 5.90 8.12 5.21
N SER A 3 6.19 8.55 3.98
CA SER A 3 6.52 9.94 3.67
C SER A 3 5.35 10.92 3.94
N ASN A 4 4.12 10.41 3.97
CA ASN A 4 2.96 11.21 4.34
C ASN A 4 2.97 11.55 5.83
N LEU A 5 3.33 10.60 6.68
CA LEU A 5 3.48 10.83 8.12
C LEU A 5 4.58 11.86 8.43
N GLU A 6 5.71 11.78 7.74
CA GLU A 6 6.80 12.74 7.88
C GLU A 6 6.32 14.18 7.61
N ARG A 7 5.57 14.40 6.53
CA ARG A 7 5.00 15.72 6.21
C ARG A 7 4.00 16.20 7.27
N GLN A 8 3.16 15.30 7.77
CA GLN A 8 2.20 15.63 8.82
C GLN A 8 2.90 16.02 10.13
N LEU A 9 3.92 15.26 10.52
CA LEU A 9 4.74 15.59 11.70
C LEU A 9 5.44 16.95 11.52
N PHE A 10 5.89 17.28 10.32
CA PHE A 10 6.47 18.58 10.04
C PHE A 10 5.48 19.71 10.32
N GLU A 11 4.24 19.62 9.85
CA GLU A 11 3.22 20.64 10.12
C GLU A 11 2.86 20.69 11.62
N LEU A 12 2.65 19.55 12.27
CA LEU A 12 2.25 19.47 13.68
C LEU A 12 3.36 19.86 14.67
N SER A 13 4.62 19.79 14.26
CA SER A 13 5.76 20.28 15.07
C SER A 13 6.02 21.79 14.91
N GLY A 14 5.12 22.53 14.26
CA GLY A 14 5.34 23.94 13.95
C GLY A 14 6.40 24.15 12.86
N ARG A 15 6.51 23.18 11.94
CA ARG A 15 7.50 23.18 10.83
C ARG A 15 8.95 23.10 11.29
N ASN A 16 9.19 22.36 12.38
CA ASN A 16 10.52 22.18 12.94
C ASN A 16 11.33 21.16 12.13
N ALA A 17 12.06 21.61 11.12
CA ALA A 17 12.87 20.78 10.23
C ALA A 17 14.02 20.04 10.96
N GLU A 18 14.52 20.57 12.07
CA GLU A 18 15.58 19.93 12.86
C GLU A 18 15.03 18.71 13.60
N ALA A 19 13.87 18.84 14.25
CA ALA A 19 13.19 17.75 14.90
C ALA A 19 12.87 16.61 13.90
N ILE A 20 12.34 16.95 12.73
CA ILE A 20 12.06 15.97 11.68
C ILE A 20 13.33 15.22 11.24
N ARG A 21 14.42 15.91 10.97
CA ARG A 21 15.69 15.26 10.61
C ARG A 21 16.17 14.32 11.70
N SER A 22 16.07 14.71 12.96
CA SER A 22 16.44 13.87 14.10
C SER A 22 15.58 12.61 14.18
N TRP A 23 14.25 12.75 14.10
CA TRP A 23 13.33 11.62 14.17
C TRP A 23 13.50 10.64 12.99
N MET A 24 13.72 11.16 11.78
CA MET A 24 13.95 10.32 10.60
C MET A 24 15.33 9.65 10.62
N SER A 25 16.35 10.27 11.24
CA SER A 25 17.64 9.63 11.49
C SER A 25 17.50 8.49 12.50
N ASP A 26 16.80 8.73 13.62
CA ASP A 26 16.51 7.71 14.62
C ASP A 26 15.75 6.51 14.01
N LEU A 27 14.77 6.78 13.14
CA LEU A 27 14.04 5.72 12.45
C LEU A 27 14.95 4.87 11.56
N ARG A 28 15.91 5.48 10.85
CA ARG A 28 16.87 4.74 10.01
C ARG A 28 17.84 3.91 10.85
N GLU A 29 18.40 4.50 11.90
CA GLU A 29 19.48 3.92 12.70
C GLU A 29 18.94 2.97 13.78
N LYS A 30 17.92 3.42 14.53
CA LYS A 30 17.36 2.71 15.69
C LYS A 30 16.09 1.91 15.38
N LYS A 31 15.56 2.02 14.14
CA LYS A 31 14.29 1.42 13.69
C LYS A 31 13.05 1.92 14.44
N CYS A 32 13.19 2.95 15.23
CA CYS A 32 12.10 3.61 15.96
C CYS A 32 12.45 5.08 16.17
N PHE A 33 11.46 5.90 16.42
CA PHE A 33 11.63 7.27 16.88
C PHE A 33 10.51 7.63 17.87
N ARG A 34 10.70 8.71 18.59
CA ARG A 34 9.69 9.27 19.49
C ARG A 34 9.63 10.78 19.28
N VAL A 35 8.44 11.29 19.03
CA VAL A 35 8.18 12.73 18.98
C VAL A 35 8.14 13.34 20.37
N ASP A 36 8.32 14.65 20.48
CA ASP A 36 8.14 15.38 21.72
C ASP A 36 6.68 15.41 22.18
N ALA A 37 6.45 15.83 23.43
CA ALA A 37 5.15 15.79 24.07
C ALA A 37 4.11 16.69 23.38
N ASP A 38 4.52 17.86 22.91
CA ASP A 38 3.63 18.84 22.27
C ASP A 38 3.20 18.35 20.89
N THR A 39 4.15 17.86 20.09
CA THR A 39 3.85 17.22 18.79
C THR A 39 2.96 15.99 18.98
N PHE A 40 3.21 15.15 20.01
CA PHE A 40 2.37 14.00 20.31
C PHE A 40 0.95 14.41 20.67
N ALA A 41 0.79 15.45 21.51
CA ALA A 41 -0.52 15.97 21.85
C ALA A 41 -1.29 16.48 20.62
N ALA A 42 -0.61 17.19 19.70
CA ALA A 42 -1.20 17.65 18.45
C ALA A 42 -1.64 16.48 17.55
N VAL A 43 -0.80 15.43 17.42
CA VAL A 43 -1.18 14.20 16.71
C VAL A 43 -2.44 13.57 17.32
N ARG A 44 -2.48 13.41 18.63
CA ARG A 44 -3.60 12.79 19.33
C ARG A 44 -4.91 13.58 19.26
N ALA A 45 -4.83 14.88 19.05
CA ALA A 45 -6.01 15.74 18.89
C ALA A 45 -6.71 15.56 17.54
N GLU A 46 -5.95 15.18 16.50
CA GLU A 46 -6.46 15.10 15.13
C GLU A 46 -6.58 13.65 14.62
N PHE A 47 -5.79 12.72 15.14
CA PHE A 47 -5.67 11.35 14.62
C PHE A 47 -5.92 10.29 15.68
N ALA A 48 -6.62 9.25 15.25
CA ALA A 48 -6.61 7.95 15.89
C ALA A 48 -6.00 6.93 14.91
N ALA A 49 -5.33 5.92 15.43
CA ALA A 49 -4.68 4.90 14.61
C ALA A 49 -4.72 3.56 15.32
N ASP A 50 -4.80 2.52 14.52
CA ASP A 50 -4.64 1.14 14.95
C ASP A 50 -3.98 0.33 13.84
N SER A 51 -3.73 -0.95 14.09
CA SER A 51 -3.09 -1.88 13.15
C SER A 51 -3.95 -3.12 12.96
N VAL A 52 -3.82 -3.70 11.77
CA VAL A 52 -4.50 -4.94 11.38
C VAL A 52 -3.44 -5.91 10.89
N ASP A 53 -3.45 -7.14 11.39
CA ASP A 53 -2.57 -8.18 10.91
C ASP A 53 -3.01 -8.71 9.52
N ASN A 54 -2.14 -9.48 8.88
CA ASN A 54 -2.40 -9.95 7.52
C ASN A 54 -3.58 -10.92 7.45
N GLU A 55 -3.82 -11.72 8.47
CA GLU A 55 -4.94 -12.67 8.53
C GLU A 55 -6.28 -11.92 8.59
N THR A 56 -6.38 -10.95 9.50
CA THR A 56 -7.55 -10.05 9.59
C THR A 56 -7.73 -9.22 8.32
N CYS A 57 -6.63 -8.79 7.69
CA CYS A 57 -6.71 -8.08 6.42
C CYS A 57 -7.36 -8.92 5.31
N LEU A 58 -6.91 -10.17 5.14
CA LEU A 58 -7.49 -11.08 4.13
C LEU A 58 -8.95 -11.44 4.45
N SER A 59 -9.27 -11.75 5.71
CA SER A 59 -10.66 -12.04 6.10
C SER A 59 -11.58 -10.82 5.86
N THR A 60 -11.09 -9.60 6.11
CA THR A 60 -11.87 -8.38 5.86
C THR A 60 -12.17 -8.18 4.38
N ILE A 61 -11.25 -8.48 3.46
CA ILE A 61 -11.52 -8.43 2.01
C ILE A 61 -12.70 -9.36 1.68
N LYS A 62 -12.66 -10.59 2.18
CA LYS A 62 -13.73 -11.56 1.96
C LYS A 62 -15.05 -11.14 2.60
N GLU A 63 -15.02 -10.70 3.86
CA GLU A 63 -16.22 -10.22 4.58
C GLU A 63 -16.93 -9.08 3.82
N VAL A 64 -16.17 -8.10 3.33
CA VAL A 64 -16.73 -6.97 2.56
C VAL A 64 -17.29 -7.44 1.24
N PHE A 65 -16.62 -8.36 0.54
CA PHE A 65 -17.11 -8.92 -0.71
C PHE A 65 -18.40 -9.73 -0.50
N ASP A 66 -18.42 -10.64 0.47
CA ASP A 66 -19.58 -11.49 0.77
C ASP A 66 -20.82 -10.65 1.18
N ALA A 67 -20.59 -9.54 1.92
CA ALA A 67 -21.68 -8.68 2.39
C ALA A 67 -22.21 -7.71 1.34
N ASN A 68 -21.35 -7.21 0.44
CA ASN A 68 -21.68 -6.07 -0.41
C ASN A 68 -21.47 -6.36 -1.91
N GLY A 69 -20.88 -7.48 -2.29
CA GLY A 69 -20.48 -7.76 -3.67
C GLY A 69 -19.42 -6.78 -4.20
N TYR A 70 -18.66 -6.13 -3.32
CA TYR A 70 -17.65 -5.14 -3.68
C TYR A 70 -16.26 -5.57 -3.23
N LEU A 71 -15.34 -5.68 -4.18
CA LEU A 71 -13.98 -6.15 -3.92
C LEU A 71 -13.06 -4.97 -3.60
N ILE A 72 -12.47 -5.01 -2.40
CA ILE A 72 -11.52 -3.99 -1.91
C ILE A 72 -10.09 -4.51 -1.96
N ASP A 73 -9.13 -3.60 -2.01
CA ASP A 73 -7.71 -3.93 -1.92
C ASP A 73 -7.24 -4.06 -0.46
N PRO A 74 -6.09 -4.70 -0.19
CA PRO A 74 -5.59 -4.91 1.17
C PRO A 74 -5.41 -3.63 2.00
N HIS A 75 -5.02 -2.51 1.38
CA HIS A 75 -4.87 -1.23 2.10
C HIS A 75 -6.22 -0.68 2.53
N THR A 76 -7.21 -0.78 1.65
CA THR A 76 -8.59 -0.40 1.95
C THR A 76 -9.19 -1.32 3.01
N ALA A 77 -8.86 -2.61 3.02
CA ALA A 77 -9.30 -3.56 4.05
C ALA A 77 -8.77 -3.18 5.44
N VAL A 78 -7.49 -2.79 5.56
CA VAL A 78 -6.93 -2.27 6.82
C VAL A 78 -7.68 -1.02 7.27
N ALA A 79 -7.89 -0.05 6.37
CA ALA A 79 -8.60 1.17 6.68
C ALA A 79 -10.05 0.90 7.10
N TYR A 80 -10.73 -0.03 6.41
CA TYR A 80 -12.09 -0.45 6.74
C TYR A 80 -12.17 -1.06 8.15
N LYS A 81 -11.28 -2.01 8.47
CA LYS A 81 -11.29 -2.68 9.77
C LYS A 81 -10.98 -1.74 10.93
N VAL A 82 -9.99 -0.87 10.77
CA VAL A 82 -9.69 0.16 11.77
C VAL A 82 -10.85 1.15 11.91
N ALA A 83 -11.50 1.55 10.82
CA ALA A 83 -12.66 2.41 10.88
C ALA A 83 -13.84 1.76 11.64
N GLU A 84 -14.09 0.46 11.45
CA GLU A 84 -15.09 -0.27 12.24
C GLU A 84 -14.82 -0.23 13.73
N GLN A 85 -13.55 -0.38 14.13
CA GLN A 85 -13.13 -0.40 15.53
C GLN A 85 -13.19 0.98 16.20
N LEU A 86 -12.85 2.03 15.45
CA LEU A 86 -12.68 3.39 16.01
C LEU A 86 -13.86 4.32 15.73
N ARG A 87 -14.79 3.95 14.85
CA ARG A 87 -15.94 4.80 14.53
C ARG A 87 -16.85 5.03 15.74
N GLY A 88 -17.28 6.29 15.91
CA GLY A 88 -18.39 6.64 16.78
C GLY A 88 -19.73 6.64 16.02
N GLU A 89 -20.60 7.58 16.37
CA GLU A 89 -21.91 7.74 15.72
C GLU A 89 -21.86 8.44 14.34
N ASN A 90 -20.74 9.08 14.03
CA ASN A 90 -20.56 9.82 12.78
C ASN A 90 -20.26 8.87 11.60
N PRO A 91 -20.69 9.23 10.38
CA PRO A 91 -20.27 8.56 9.16
C PRO A 91 -18.75 8.62 8.99
N VAL A 92 -18.14 7.52 8.55
CA VAL A 92 -16.72 7.45 8.25
C VAL A 92 -16.54 7.33 6.74
N LEU A 93 -15.70 8.20 6.17
CA LEU A 93 -15.30 8.15 4.77
C LEU A 93 -13.94 7.42 4.69
N ILE A 94 -13.89 6.32 3.96
CA ILE A 94 -12.67 5.54 3.72
C ILE A 94 -12.09 5.93 2.36
N ALA A 95 -10.84 6.42 2.37
CA ALA A 95 -10.11 6.70 1.14
C ALA A 95 -9.50 5.41 0.58
N SER A 96 -10.10 4.83 -0.46
CA SER A 96 -9.53 3.72 -1.22
C SER A 96 -8.47 4.25 -2.17
N THR A 97 -7.20 4.01 -1.85
CA THR A 97 -6.05 4.57 -2.58
C THR A 97 -5.44 3.63 -3.61
N ALA A 98 -5.95 2.41 -3.71
CA ALA A 98 -5.50 1.40 -4.66
C ALA A 98 -6.69 0.60 -5.20
N HIS A 99 -6.44 -0.14 -6.27
CA HIS A 99 -7.39 -1.07 -6.86
C HIS A 99 -6.99 -2.50 -6.49
N TRP A 100 -7.95 -3.38 -6.23
CA TRP A 100 -7.72 -4.78 -5.86
C TRP A 100 -6.81 -5.52 -6.84
N ALA A 101 -6.93 -5.26 -8.14
CA ALA A 101 -6.13 -5.89 -9.19
C ALA A 101 -4.61 -5.61 -9.12
N LYS A 102 -4.17 -4.68 -8.26
CA LYS A 102 -2.74 -4.50 -7.96
C LYS A 102 -2.19 -5.55 -6.99
N PHE A 103 -3.05 -6.31 -6.36
CA PHE A 103 -2.74 -7.25 -5.29
C PHE A 103 -3.43 -8.60 -5.50
N GLY A 104 -3.52 -9.04 -6.77
CA GLY A 104 -4.25 -10.23 -7.20
C GLY A 104 -3.98 -11.46 -6.35
N ASP A 105 -2.72 -11.74 -6.03
CA ASP A 105 -2.32 -12.86 -5.17
C ASP A 105 -3.00 -12.84 -3.80
N ASN A 106 -2.99 -11.68 -3.13
CA ASN A 106 -3.59 -11.56 -1.80
C ASN A 106 -5.12 -11.56 -1.87
N VAL A 107 -5.68 -10.96 -2.91
CA VAL A 107 -7.12 -10.97 -3.13
C VAL A 107 -7.62 -12.38 -3.44
N TYR A 108 -6.89 -13.14 -4.26
CA TYR A 108 -7.17 -14.55 -4.50
C TYR A 108 -7.16 -15.35 -3.19
N ARG A 109 -6.09 -15.21 -2.38
CA ARG A 109 -6.03 -15.86 -1.06
C ARG A 109 -7.23 -15.51 -0.17
N ALA A 110 -7.59 -14.23 -0.13
CA ALA A 110 -8.73 -13.76 0.65
C ALA A 110 -10.04 -14.43 0.23
N LEU A 111 -10.33 -14.47 -1.06
CA LEU A 111 -11.56 -15.06 -1.61
C LEU A 111 -11.65 -16.56 -1.33
N HIS A 112 -10.52 -17.26 -1.39
CA HIS A 112 -10.44 -18.71 -1.18
C HIS A 112 -10.15 -19.14 0.27
N GLY A 113 -10.09 -18.20 1.23
CA GLY A 113 -9.87 -18.48 2.65
C GLY A 113 -8.49 -19.05 2.96
N MET A 114 -7.49 -18.71 2.16
CA MET A 114 -6.11 -19.14 2.31
C MET A 114 -5.37 -18.27 3.35
N ALA A 115 -4.32 -18.83 3.95
CA ALA A 115 -3.48 -18.10 4.89
C ALA A 115 -2.59 -17.03 4.17
N PRO A 116 -2.20 -15.94 4.88
CA PRO A 116 -1.25 -14.98 4.34
C PRO A 116 0.07 -15.62 3.94
N GLY A 117 0.48 -15.39 2.69
CA GLY A 117 1.72 -15.95 2.14
C GLY A 117 1.67 -17.45 1.79
N GLU A 118 0.53 -18.10 1.97
CA GLU A 118 0.33 -19.47 1.49
C GLU A 118 0.55 -19.54 -0.03
N PRO A 119 1.28 -20.54 -0.55
CA PRO A 119 1.44 -20.73 -1.98
C PRO A 119 0.08 -20.86 -2.68
N LEU A 120 -0.09 -20.16 -3.80
CA LEU A 120 -1.28 -20.34 -4.62
C LEU A 120 -1.34 -21.77 -5.18
N PRO A 121 -2.53 -22.31 -5.44
CA PRO A 121 -2.68 -23.56 -6.18
C PRO A 121 -1.93 -23.50 -7.52
N GLU A 122 -1.41 -24.63 -7.99
CA GLU A 122 -0.56 -24.71 -9.18
C GLU A 122 -1.21 -24.01 -10.40
N GLU A 123 -2.52 -24.17 -10.57
CA GLU A 123 -3.28 -23.56 -11.66
C GLU A 123 -3.28 -22.03 -11.57
N ALA A 124 -3.44 -21.46 -10.39
CA ALA A 124 -3.41 -20.01 -10.18
C ALA A 124 -1.98 -19.46 -10.18
N ALA A 125 -1.02 -20.21 -9.63
CA ALA A 125 0.40 -19.83 -9.61
C ALA A 125 1.05 -19.81 -11.00
N ALA A 126 0.52 -20.56 -11.96
CA ALA A 126 0.99 -20.57 -13.35
C ALA A 126 0.51 -19.36 -14.17
N LEU A 127 -0.47 -18.61 -13.66
CA LEU A 127 -1.04 -17.44 -14.33
C LEU A 127 -0.13 -16.22 -14.18
N SER A 128 -0.10 -15.39 -15.21
CA SER A 128 0.44 -14.03 -15.07
C SER A 128 -0.45 -13.17 -14.18
N GLY A 129 0.06 -12.01 -13.74
CA GLY A 129 -0.74 -11.07 -12.95
C GLY A 129 -2.02 -10.61 -13.64
N CYS A 130 -1.98 -10.40 -14.96
CA CYS A 130 -3.17 -10.05 -15.75
C CYS A 130 -4.16 -11.20 -15.81
N GLN A 131 -3.69 -12.41 -16.08
CA GLN A 131 -4.54 -13.60 -16.13
C GLN A 131 -5.17 -13.96 -14.78
N LEU A 132 -4.42 -13.78 -13.69
CA LEU A 132 -4.97 -13.96 -12.34
C LEU A 132 -6.06 -12.93 -12.03
N ASN A 133 -5.87 -11.69 -12.45
CA ASN A 133 -6.91 -10.65 -12.31
C ASN A 133 -8.15 -10.96 -13.14
N GLU A 134 -7.99 -11.54 -14.32
CA GLU A 134 -9.10 -11.99 -15.16
C GLU A 134 -9.88 -13.13 -14.49
N LEU A 135 -9.18 -14.12 -13.95
CA LEU A 135 -9.79 -15.20 -13.17
C LEU A 135 -10.60 -14.65 -11.98
N ILE A 136 -10.02 -13.75 -11.19
CA ILE A 136 -10.70 -13.10 -10.06
C ILE A 136 -11.94 -12.31 -10.54
N ALA A 137 -11.82 -11.58 -11.66
CA ALA A 137 -12.93 -10.82 -12.23
C ALA A 137 -14.09 -11.74 -12.65
N ASP A 138 -13.79 -12.88 -13.25
CA ASP A 138 -14.78 -13.87 -13.67
C ASP A 138 -15.48 -14.54 -12.46
N GLU A 139 -14.71 -14.90 -11.43
CA GLU A 139 -15.26 -15.49 -10.20
C GLU A 139 -16.16 -14.52 -9.41
N THR A 140 -15.81 -13.23 -9.41
CA THR A 140 -16.47 -12.22 -8.58
C THR A 140 -17.46 -11.35 -9.33
N GLY A 141 -17.47 -11.37 -10.66
CA GLY A 141 -18.22 -10.43 -11.49
C GLY A 141 -17.65 -9.01 -11.50
N GLN A 142 -16.43 -8.80 -10.99
CA GLN A 142 -15.78 -7.48 -10.87
C GLN A 142 -14.93 -7.16 -12.11
N HIS A 143 -15.59 -6.98 -13.27
CA HIS A 143 -14.93 -6.69 -14.55
C HIS A 143 -14.48 -5.22 -14.72
N ASN A 144 -14.13 -4.56 -13.62
CA ASN A 144 -13.71 -3.15 -13.59
C ASN A 144 -12.20 -2.96 -13.50
N VAL A 145 -11.41 -3.97 -13.89
CA VAL A 145 -9.94 -3.88 -13.90
C VAL A 145 -9.51 -2.74 -14.83
N PRO A 146 -8.72 -1.75 -14.33
CA PRO A 146 -8.23 -0.67 -15.16
C PRO A 146 -7.45 -1.18 -16.37
N THR A 147 -7.68 -0.63 -17.55
CA THR A 147 -7.07 -1.09 -18.81
C THR A 147 -5.54 -1.19 -18.74
N ASN A 148 -4.88 -0.22 -18.07
CA ASN A 148 -3.43 -0.24 -17.91
C ASN A 148 -2.91 -1.37 -17.02
N LEU A 149 -3.75 -1.96 -16.14
CA LEU A 149 -3.41 -3.17 -15.39
C LEU A 149 -3.78 -4.43 -16.20
N ALA A 150 -4.92 -4.43 -16.88
CA ALA A 150 -5.37 -5.58 -17.68
C ALA A 150 -4.46 -5.89 -18.87
N THR A 151 -3.75 -4.88 -19.40
CA THR A 151 -2.86 -5.03 -20.56
C THR A 151 -1.37 -4.99 -20.21
N LEU A 152 -1.02 -5.11 -18.95
CA LEU A 152 0.37 -4.93 -18.49
C LEU A 152 1.32 -6.00 -19.08
N ASP A 153 0.86 -7.23 -19.28
CA ASP A 153 1.66 -8.32 -19.84
C ASP A 153 2.06 -8.06 -21.30
N ALA A 154 1.25 -7.28 -22.03
CA ALA A 154 1.53 -6.87 -23.41
C ALA A 154 2.34 -5.56 -23.48
N ALA A 155 2.59 -4.90 -22.34
CA ALA A 155 3.30 -3.64 -22.33
C ALA A 155 4.80 -3.86 -22.56
N HIS A 156 5.40 -3.00 -23.42
CA HIS A 156 6.84 -3.00 -23.64
C HIS A 156 7.58 -2.56 -22.36
N VAL A 157 8.58 -3.35 -21.95
CA VAL A 157 9.50 -2.96 -20.88
C VAL A 157 10.35 -1.79 -21.37
N ARG A 158 10.13 -0.63 -20.78
CA ARG A 158 10.75 0.62 -21.22
C ARG A 158 12.18 0.79 -20.74
N PHE A 159 12.46 0.30 -19.53
CA PHE A 159 13.76 0.42 -18.87
C PHE A 159 14.23 -0.97 -18.47
N GLU A 160 15.26 -1.45 -19.12
CA GLU A 160 15.83 -2.79 -18.90
C GLU A 160 17.13 -2.74 -18.09
N GLU A 161 17.71 -1.53 -17.98
CA GLU A 161 18.95 -1.33 -17.25
C GLU A 161 18.72 -1.41 -15.74
N VAL A 162 19.50 -2.27 -15.09
CA VAL A 162 19.53 -2.42 -13.62
C VAL A 162 20.80 -1.73 -13.14
N ILE A 163 20.65 -0.81 -12.19
CA ILE A 163 21.74 -0.07 -11.58
C ILE A 163 21.87 -0.40 -10.12
N ASP A 164 23.05 -0.17 -9.53
CA ASP A 164 23.26 -0.33 -8.11
C ASP A 164 22.47 0.71 -7.30
N ASN A 165 22.06 0.33 -6.09
CA ASN A 165 21.31 1.21 -5.18
C ASN A 165 22.28 2.19 -4.47
N SER A 166 22.98 3.00 -5.27
CA SER A 166 23.84 4.09 -4.80
C SER A 166 23.40 5.43 -5.40
N THR A 167 23.63 6.51 -4.70
CA THR A 167 23.31 7.86 -5.19
C THR A 167 24.05 8.15 -6.47
N GLU A 168 25.34 7.79 -6.55
CA GLU A 168 26.21 8.00 -7.69
C GLU A 168 25.71 7.28 -8.95
N ASP A 169 25.24 6.04 -8.81
CA ASP A 169 24.72 5.25 -9.94
C ASP A 169 23.38 5.80 -10.43
N ILE A 170 22.51 6.21 -9.50
CA ILE A 170 21.23 6.85 -9.83
C ILE A 170 21.46 8.17 -10.58
N GLU A 171 22.36 9.02 -10.09
CA GLU A 171 22.70 10.30 -10.73
C GLU A 171 23.32 10.09 -12.13
N ARG A 172 24.22 9.13 -12.26
CA ARG A 172 24.86 8.77 -13.56
C ARG A 172 23.82 8.27 -14.55
N ALA A 173 22.94 7.36 -14.15
CA ALA A 173 21.88 6.83 -15.02
C ALA A 173 20.88 7.93 -15.42
N ALA A 174 20.50 8.80 -14.50
CA ALA A 174 19.63 9.95 -14.80
C ALA A 174 20.30 10.93 -15.75
N ALA A 175 21.58 11.23 -15.57
CA ALA A 175 22.34 12.12 -16.45
C ALA A 175 22.47 11.54 -17.86
N ALA A 176 22.76 10.25 -17.98
CA ALA A 176 22.83 9.54 -19.26
C ALA A 176 21.47 9.57 -19.98
N PHE A 177 20.38 9.26 -19.26
CA PHE A 177 19.03 9.32 -19.82
C PHE A 177 18.65 10.69 -20.34
N LEU A 178 19.08 11.77 -19.67
CA LEU A 178 18.83 13.15 -20.07
C LEU A 178 19.79 13.67 -21.16
N GLY A 179 20.70 12.81 -21.66
CA GLY A 179 21.71 13.22 -22.65
C GLY A 179 22.76 14.21 -22.11
N LYS A 180 22.87 14.31 -20.78
CA LYS A 180 23.90 15.12 -20.12
C LYS A 180 25.11 14.23 -19.81
N THR A 181 25.91 13.96 -20.82
CA THR A 181 27.27 13.42 -20.60
C THR A 181 28.16 14.53 -20.07
N ASN A 182 28.74 14.33 -18.88
CA ASN A 182 29.85 15.13 -18.39
C ASN A 182 31.09 14.89 -19.23
#